data_9c3905797c0298155fef9926b705c368
#
_entry.id   9c3905797c0298155fef9926b705c368
#
_cell.length_a   1.000
_cell.length_b   1.000
_cell.length_c   1.000
_cell.angle_alpha   90.00
_cell.angle_beta   90.00
_cell.angle_gamma   90.00
#
_symmetry.space_group_name_H-M   'P 1'
#
loop_
_entity.id
_entity.type
_entity.pdbx_description
1 polymer ?
#
loop_
_entity_poly.entity_id
_entity_poly.type
_entity_poly.pdbx_seq_one_letter_code
_entity_poly.pdbx_strand_id
1 'polypeptide(L)'
;MSEKAIVIHPQLKGRNGETGTLRTQTSKLEEACGLTRAASLQVVMSETVFLQKIIPGTYIGKGKVEEIGLYIKENGIMLAVINTEITPVQQRNLEKEWECKVIDRTALILEIFGQRANTKEGHLQVSLAAQEYEKSRLVRSWTHLERQRGGAGFMGGPGETQIESDRRAIRDRIALIRKRLSQVVKTRDEHRKSRQKTPYKIVALV
;
A
#
# COMPACT_ATOMS: atom_id res chain seq x y z
N MET A 1 -9.46 1.16 -21.43
CA MET A 1 -10.49 0.57 -20.55
C MET A 1 -9.94 0.63 -19.13
N SER A 2 -10.71 1.10 -18.14
CA SER A 2 -10.29 1.09 -16.74
C SER A 2 -10.29 -0.34 -16.21
N GLU A 3 -9.26 -0.70 -15.44
CA GLU A 3 -9.11 -2.04 -14.83
C GLU A 3 -10.18 -2.24 -13.75
N LYS A 4 -10.83 -3.42 -13.77
CA LYS A 4 -11.87 -3.77 -12.79
C LYS A 4 -11.23 -4.09 -11.45
N ALA A 5 -11.78 -3.51 -10.37
CA ALA A 5 -11.31 -3.75 -9.00
C ALA A 5 -12.47 -4.03 -8.06
N ILE A 6 -12.20 -4.84 -7.03
CA ILE A 6 -13.08 -4.96 -5.85
C ILE A 6 -12.47 -4.20 -4.67
N VAL A 7 -13.33 -3.72 -3.78
CA VAL A 7 -12.94 -3.01 -2.56
C VAL A 7 -13.49 -3.73 -1.35
N ILE A 8 -12.60 -4.18 -0.47
CA ILE A 8 -12.95 -4.89 0.75
C ILE A 8 -12.55 -4.02 1.95
N HIS A 9 -13.51 -3.73 2.84
CA HIS A 9 -13.26 -3.05 4.09
C HIS A 9 -13.40 -4.01 5.27
N PRO A 10 -12.28 -4.58 5.80
CA PRO A 10 -12.34 -5.43 6.98
C PRO A 10 -12.64 -4.60 8.23
N GLN A 11 -13.63 -5.02 9.01
CA GLN A 11 -14.05 -4.37 10.25
C GLN A 11 -14.06 -5.37 11.41
N LEU A 12 -13.24 -5.15 12.44
CA LEU A 12 -13.32 -5.92 13.67
C LEU A 12 -14.60 -5.60 14.44
N LYS A 13 -15.34 -6.62 14.86
CA LYS A 13 -16.42 -6.45 15.83
C LYS A 13 -15.80 -6.09 17.17
N GLY A 14 -16.21 -4.94 17.75
CA GLY A 14 -15.76 -4.51 19.08
C GLY A 14 -16.10 -5.55 20.16
N ARG A 15 -15.33 -5.59 21.22
CA ARG A 15 -15.49 -6.55 22.35
C ARG A 15 -16.84 -6.43 23.07
N ASN A 16 -17.54 -5.29 22.95
CA ASN A 16 -18.83 -4.99 23.56
C ASN A 16 -19.98 -4.82 22.56
N GLY A 17 -19.85 -5.36 21.33
CA GLY A 17 -20.90 -5.15 20.31
C GLY A 17 -20.96 -3.73 19.75
N GLU A 18 -20.09 -2.82 20.18
CA GLU A 18 -19.92 -1.51 19.61
C GLU A 18 -19.26 -1.62 18.24
N THR A 19 -20.05 -2.09 17.28
CA THR A 19 -19.80 -1.70 15.89
C THR A 19 -19.97 -0.18 15.87
N GLY A 20 -18.88 0.57 15.62
CA GLY A 20 -19.01 2.01 15.37
C GLY A 20 -20.21 2.23 14.46
N THR A 21 -20.96 3.32 14.69
CA THR A 21 -22.26 3.58 14.05
C THR A 21 -22.24 3.13 12.59
N LEU A 22 -23.25 2.38 12.12
CA LEU A 22 -23.38 1.90 10.73
C LEU A 22 -23.04 2.99 9.71
N ARG A 23 -23.41 4.25 10.03
CA ARG A 23 -23.11 5.45 9.26
C ARG A 23 -21.59 5.69 9.09
N THR A 24 -20.77 5.43 10.12
CA THR A 24 -19.31 5.59 10.07
C THR A 24 -18.64 4.48 9.22
N GLN A 25 -19.23 3.29 9.19
CA GLN A 25 -18.71 2.14 8.43
C GLN A 25 -19.00 2.28 6.93
N THR A 26 -20.24 2.67 6.59
CA THR A 26 -20.62 3.00 5.21
C THR A 26 -19.72 4.11 4.65
N SER A 27 -19.46 5.15 5.44
CA SER A 27 -18.60 6.25 5.06
C SER A 27 -17.15 5.81 4.78
N LYS A 28 -16.59 4.86 5.56
CA LYS A 28 -15.24 4.33 5.33
C LYS A 28 -15.13 3.47 4.06
N LEU A 29 -16.17 2.69 3.76
CA LEU A 29 -16.24 1.93 2.52
C LEU A 29 -16.40 2.86 1.32
N GLU A 30 -17.27 3.86 1.41
CA GLU A 30 -17.46 4.87 0.38
C GLU A 30 -16.17 5.66 0.10
N GLU A 31 -15.44 6.05 1.15
CA GLU A 31 -14.13 6.68 1.02
C GLU A 31 -13.16 5.76 0.26
N ALA A 32 -13.07 4.47 0.63
CA ALA A 32 -12.20 3.51 -0.04
C ALA A 32 -12.56 3.33 -1.52
N CYS A 33 -13.85 3.29 -1.84
CA CYS A 33 -14.33 3.27 -3.22
C CYS A 33 -13.95 4.56 -3.96
N GLY A 34 -14.08 5.72 -3.31
CA GLY A 34 -13.65 7.00 -3.85
C GLY A 34 -12.15 7.04 -4.16
N LEU A 35 -11.32 6.56 -3.25
CA LEU A 35 -9.87 6.42 -3.46
C LEU A 35 -9.55 5.48 -4.62
N THR A 36 -10.23 4.34 -4.71
CA THR A 36 -10.02 3.37 -5.80
C THR A 36 -10.37 3.97 -7.16
N ARG A 37 -11.47 4.71 -7.26
CA ARG A 37 -11.82 5.45 -8.48
C ARG A 37 -10.81 6.56 -8.79
N ALA A 38 -10.27 7.24 -7.76
CA ALA A 38 -9.23 8.26 -7.93
C ALA A 38 -7.91 7.70 -8.46
N ALA A 39 -7.66 6.40 -8.34
CA ALA A 39 -6.58 5.67 -8.98
C ALA A 39 -6.93 5.17 -10.40
N SER A 40 -7.97 5.71 -11.02
CA SER A 40 -8.46 5.34 -12.36
C SER A 40 -8.92 3.88 -12.49
N LEU A 41 -9.34 3.27 -11.38
CA LEU A 41 -9.86 1.90 -11.32
C LEU A 41 -11.39 1.89 -11.32
N GLN A 42 -11.99 0.87 -11.96
CA GLN A 42 -13.43 0.66 -11.95
C GLN A 42 -13.84 -0.26 -10.80
N VAL A 43 -14.50 0.29 -9.78
CA VAL A 43 -15.03 -0.50 -8.67
C VAL A 43 -16.28 -1.26 -9.14
N VAL A 44 -16.18 -2.59 -9.23
CA VAL A 44 -17.29 -3.48 -9.65
C VAL A 44 -17.99 -4.13 -8.46
N MET A 45 -17.32 -4.24 -7.32
CA MET A 45 -17.88 -4.74 -6.07
C MET A 45 -17.23 -4.00 -4.90
N SER A 46 -17.99 -3.72 -3.85
CA SER A 46 -17.47 -3.21 -2.59
C SER A 46 -18.24 -3.81 -1.42
N GLU A 47 -17.49 -4.24 -0.38
CA GLU A 47 -18.10 -4.92 0.76
C GLU A 47 -17.36 -4.62 2.07
N THR A 48 -18.13 -4.48 3.16
CA THR A 48 -17.59 -4.48 4.53
C THR A 48 -17.62 -5.90 5.09
N VAL A 49 -16.45 -6.44 5.40
CA VAL A 49 -16.30 -7.78 5.98
C VAL A 49 -16.12 -7.69 7.48
N PHE A 50 -17.13 -8.17 8.24
CA PHE A 50 -17.07 -8.17 9.69
C PHE A 50 -16.25 -9.35 10.22
N LEU A 51 -15.22 -9.05 11.02
CA LEU A 51 -14.30 -10.01 11.58
C LEU A 51 -14.52 -10.15 13.09
N GLN A 52 -14.52 -11.36 13.60
CA GLN A 52 -14.42 -11.61 15.03
C GLN A 52 -12.98 -11.50 15.52
N LYS A 53 -12.00 -11.93 14.70
CA LYS A 53 -10.57 -11.84 14.92
C LYS A 53 -9.83 -11.74 13.60
N ILE A 54 -8.64 -11.15 13.62
CA ILE A 54 -7.73 -11.12 12.47
C ILE A 54 -7.11 -12.52 12.31
N ILE A 55 -7.21 -13.08 11.11
CA ILE A 55 -6.56 -14.34 10.77
C ILE A 55 -5.10 -14.07 10.35
N PRO A 56 -4.10 -14.70 10.99
CA PRO A 56 -2.70 -14.43 10.69
C PRO A 56 -2.31 -14.65 9.23
N GLY A 57 -2.90 -15.63 8.56
CA GLY A 57 -2.56 -16.02 7.20
C GLY A 57 -3.21 -15.15 6.11
N THR A 58 -4.44 -14.71 6.31
CA THR A 58 -5.25 -14.06 5.26
C THR A 58 -5.94 -12.77 5.70
N TYR A 59 -5.76 -12.35 6.97
CA TYR A 59 -6.49 -11.25 7.60
C TYR A 59 -7.99 -11.54 7.76
N ILE A 60 -8.63 -12.11 6.75
CA ILE A 60 -10.05 -12.42 6.62
C ILE A 60 -10.27 -13.93 6.84
N GLY A 61 -11.42 -14.33 7.37
CA GLY A 61 -11.76 -15.73 7.59
C GLY A 61 -11.87 -16.54 6.30
N LYS A 62 -11.52 -17.83 6.36
CA LYS A 62 -11.41 -18.75 5.21
C LYS A 62 -12.67 -18.77 4.33
N GLY A 63 -13.86 -18.94 4.92
CA GLY A 63 -15.10 -18.98 4.13
C GLY A 63 -15.37 -17.71 3.33
N LYS A 64 -15.03 -16.52 3.90
CA LYS A 64 -15.17 -15.26 3.17
C LYS A 64 -14.10 -15.07 2.11
N VAL A 65 -12.89 -15.60 2.33
CA VAL A 65 -11.84 -15.64 1.30
C VAL A 65 -12.28 -16.48 0.09
N GLU A 66 -12.87 -17.64 0.34
CA GLU A 66 -13.40 -18.54 -0.71
C GLU A 66 -14.55 -17.87 -1.49
N GLU A 67 -15.52 -17.28 -0.79
CA GLU A 67 -16.65 -16.57 -1.40
C GLU A 67 -16.19 -15.43 -2.33
N ILE A 68 -15.29 -14.58 -1.84
CA ILE A 68 -14.72 -13.48 -2.63
C ILE A 68 -13.91 -14.02 -3.80
N GLY A 69 -13.15 -15.09 -3.61
CA GLY A 69 -12.37 -15.73 -4.68
C GLY A 69 -13.23 -16.25 -5.82
N LEU A 70 -14.37 -16.86 -5.52
CA LEU A 70 -15.33 -17.28 -6.54
C LEU A 70 -15.85 -16.07 -7.32
N TYR A 71 -16.25 -15.00 -6.65
CA TYR A 71 -16.73 -13.78 -7.30
C TYR A 71 -15.66 -13.17 -8.23
N ILE A 72 -14.39 -13.09 -7.77
CA ILE A 72 -13.26 -12.59 -8.55
C ILE A 72 -13.10 -13.39 -9.85
N LYS A 73 -13.11 -14.71 -9.74
CA LYS A 73 -12.93 -15.61 -10.86
C LYS A 73 -14.06 -15.53 -11.88
N GLU A 74 -15.31 -15.53 -11.42
CA GLU A 74 -16.50 -15.44 -12.27
C GLU A 74 -16.57 -14.12 -13.06
N ASN A 75 -16.10 -13.01 -12.47
CA ASN A 75 -16.17 -11.68 -13.07
C ASN A 75 -14.86 -11.22 -13.74
N GLY A 76 -13.82 -12.07 -13.77
CA GLY A 76 -12.53 -11.76 -14.38
C GLY A 76 -11.84 -10.54 -13.76
N ILE A 77 -11.85 -10.45 -12.42
CA ILE A 77 -11.29 -9.31 -11.69
C ILE A 77 -9.80 -9.51 -11.48
N MET A 78 -8.99 -8.53 -11.85
CA MET A 78 -7.54 -8.61 -11.78
C MET A 78 -6.95 -7.93 -10.54
N LEU A 79 -7.74 -7.10 -9.80
CA LEU A 79 -7.27 -6.32 -8.68
C LEU A 79 -8.25 -6.33 -7.50
N ALA A 80 -7.74 -6.63 -6.31
CA ALA A 80 -8.47 -6.50 -5.06
C ALA A 80 -7.80 -5.46 -4.14
N VAL A 81 -8.59 -4.52 -3.65
CA VAL A 81 -8.16 -3.47 -2.72
C VAL A 81 -8.65 -3.83 -1.32
N ILE A 82 -7.73 -3.96 -0.37
CA ILE A 82 -8.04 -4.17 1.04
C ILE A 82 -7.88 -2.83 1.78
N ASN A 83 -8.99 -2.26 2.27
CA ASN A 83 -9.01 -0.96 2.93
C ASN A 83 -8.46 -1.02 4.38
N THR A 84 -7.32 -1.66 4.55
CA THR A 84 -6.52 -1.70 5.78
C THR A 84 -5.09 -2.09 5.44
N GLU A 85 -4.16 -1.91 6.37
CA GLU A 85 -2.81 -2.42 6.23
C GLU A 85 -2.81 -3.95 6.43
N ILE A 86 -2.24 -4.70 5.49
CA ILE A 86 -2.04 -6.14 5.58
C ILE A 86 -0.56 -6.49 5.54
N THR A 87 -0.18 -7.60 6.16
CA THR A 87 1.20 -8.08 6.11
C THR A 87 1.55 -8.67 4.73
N PRO A 88 2.83 -8.72 4.34
CA PRO A 88 3.26 -9.36 3.08
C PRO A 88 2.81 -10.82 2.95
N VAL A 89 2.75 -11.54 4.08
CA VAL A 89 2.28 -12.94 4.10
C VAL A 89 0.79 -13.00 3.80
N GLN A 90 -0.01 -12.13 4.41
CA GLN A 90 -1.44 -12.05 4.16
C GLN A 90 -1.72 -11.66 2.71
N GLN A 91 -1.01 -10.67 2.19
CA GLN A 91 -1.13 -10.29 0.79
C GLN A 91 -0.85 -11.46 -0.14
N ARG A 92 0.32 -12.11 0.00
CA ARG A 92 0.72 -13.25 -0.83
C ARG A 92 -0.28 -14.40 -0.77
N ASN A 93 -0.81 -14.70 0.41
CA ASN A 93 -1.78 -15.77 0.57
C ASN A 93 -3.10 -15.41 -0.11
N LEU A 94 -3.57 -14.16 0.02
CA LEU A 94 -4.77 -13.69 -0.68
C LEU A 94 -4.58 -13.68 -2.20
N GLU A 95 -3.42 -13.23 -2.71
CA GLU A 95 -3.09 -13.27 -4.14
C GLU A 95 -3.09 -14.69 -4.68
N LYS A 96 -2.61 -15.66 -3.89
CA LYS A 96 -2.61 -17.08 -4.25
C LYS A 96 -4.02 -17.66 -4.29
N GLU A 97 -4.87 -17.34 -3.30
CA GLU A 97 -6.26 -17.85 -3.22
C GLU A 97 -7.17 -17.21 -4.28
N TRP A 98 -6.96 -15.93 -4.59
CA TRP A 98 -7.81 -15.17 -5.50
C TRP A 98 -7.30 -15.12 -6.95
N GLU A 99 -6.08 -15.58 -7.19
CA GLU A 99 -5.40 -15.51 -8.50
C GLU A 99 -5.44 -14.08 -9.10
N CYS A 100 -5.49 -13.05 -8.27
CA CYS A 100 -5.50 -11.65 -8.66
C CYS A 100 -4.50 -10.84 -7.83
N LYS A 101 -4.13 -9.65 -8.30
CA LYS A 101 -3.29 -8.73 -7.54
C LYS A 101 -4.04 -8.19 -6.32
N VAL A 102 -3.39 -8.16 -5.18
CA VAL A 102 -3.94 -7.60 -3.94
C VAL A 102 -3.10 -6.40 -3.51
N ILE A 103 -3.76 -5.27 -3.28
CA ILE A 103 -3.11 -4.08 -2.73
C ILE A 103 -3.81 -3.65 -1.45
N ASP A 104 -3.04 -3.11 -0.51
CA ASP A 104 -3.59 -2.52 0.71
C ASP A 104 -3.86 -1.02 0.54
N ARG A 105 -4.45 -0.39 1.56
CA ARG A 105 -4.77 1.04 1.57
C ARG A 105 -3.53 1.90 1.31
N THR A 106 -2.38 1.54 1.88
CA THR A 106 -1.14 2.30 1.73
C THR A 106 -0.63 2.28 0.29
N ALA A 107 -0.61 1.10 -0.33
CA ALA A 107 -0.24 0.96 -1.73
C ALA A 107 -1.19 1.73 -2.66
N LEU A 108 -2.50 1.68 -2.41
CA LEU A 108 -3.50 2.44 -3.17
C LEU A 108 -3.24 3.96 -3.09
N ILE A 109 -2.97 4.49 -1.90
CA ILE A 109 -2.67 5.92 -1.71
C ILE A 109 -1.37 6.31 -2.43
N LEU A 110 -0.34 5.47 -2.36
CA LEU A 110 0.91 5.72 -3.08
C LEU A 110 0.71 5.73 -4.60
N GLU A 111 -0.14 4.87 -5.12
CA GLU A 111 -0.51 4.87 -6.56
C GLU A 111 -1.20 6.17 -6.97
N ILE A 112 -2.17 6.64 -6.18
CA ILE A 112 -2.87 7.91 -6.43
C ILE A 112 -1.89 9.08 -6.43
N PHE A 113 -0.99 9.16 -5.45
CA PHE A 113 0.03 10.20 -5.41
C PHE A 113 1.03 10.10 -6.55
N GLY A 114 1.38 8.87 -6.97
CA GLY A 114 2.23 8.63 -8.14
C GLY A 114 1.65 9.24 -9.42
N GLN A 115 0.35 9.01 -9.65
CA GLN A 115 -0.36 9.53 -10.81
C GLN A 115 -0.55 11.05 -10.77
N ARG A 116 -0.64 11.65 -9.58
CA ARG A 116 -0.89 13.09 -9.39
C ARG A 116 0.36 13.93 -9.19
N ALA A 117 1.51 13.33 -9.04
CA ALA A 117 2.76 14.04 -8.85
C ALA A 117 3.18 14.72 -10.17
N ASN A 118 3.01 16.03 -10.27
CA ASN A 118 3.36 16.82 -11.48
C ASN A 118 4.71 17.53 -11.36
N THR A 119 5.34 17.51 -10.19
CA THR A 119 6.63 18.18 -9.96
C THR A 119 7.74 17.17 -9.74
N LYS A 120 8.96 17.52 -10.12
CA LYS A 120 10.15 16.69 -9.88
C LYS A 120 10.32 16.34 -8.38
N GLU A 121 10.02 17.29 -7.49
CA GLU A 121 10.04 17.08 -6.06
C GLU A 121 8.94 16.10 -5.62
N GLY A 122 7.70 16.30 -6.10
CA GLY A 122 6.59 15.39 -5.81
C GLY A 122 6.86 13.96 -6.26
N HIS A 123 7.36 13.77 -7.48
CA HIS A 123 7.78 12.44 -7.96
C HIS A 123 8.85 11.80 -7.07
N LEU A 124 9.85 12.57 -6.63
CA LEU A 124 10.89 12.06 -5.74
C LEU A 124 10.34 11.71 -4.35
N GLN A 125 9.41 12.51 -3.80
CA GLN A 125 8.77 12.24 -2.51
C GLN A 125 7.92 10.97 -2.56
N VAL A 126 7.10 10.80 -3.61
CA VAL A 126 6.29 9.58 -3.78
C VAL A 126 7.17 8.37 -4.01
N SER A 127 8.23 8.49 -4.84
CA SER A 127 9.18 7.40 -5.04
C SER A 127 9.89 7.01 -3.75
N LEU A 128 10.24 7.97 -2.88
CA LEU A 128 10.83 7.70 -1.58
C LEU A 128 9.87 6.90 -0.70
N ALA A 129 8.62 7.36 -0.59
CA ALA A 129 7.60 6.68 0.21
C ALA A 129 7.31 5.25 -0.31
N ALA A 130 7.25 5.06 -1.62
CA ALA A 130 7.08 3.74 -2.24
C ALA A 130 8.25 2.79 -1.93
N GLN A 131 9.51 3.28 -2.00
CA GLN A 131 10.68 2.47 -1.65
C GLN A 131 10.73 2.14 -0.14
N GLU A 132 10.32 3.04 0.73
CA GLU A 132 10.24 2.80 2.18
C GLU A 132 9.13 1.78 2.51
N TYR A 133 8.00 1.85 1.83
CA TYR A 133 6.93 0.87 1.92
C TYR A 133 7.42 -0.52 1.47
N GLU A 134 8.04 -0.63 0.30
CA GLU A 134 8.61 -1.87 -0.23
C GLU A 134 9.66 -2.47 0.73
N LYS A 135 10.57 -1.64 1.26
CA LYS A 135 11.55 -2.04 2.28
C LYS A 135 10.88 -2.64 3.51
N SER A 136 9.81 -2.02 4.01
CA SER A 136 9.08 -2.51 5.19
C SER A 136 8.45 -3.89 4.95
N ARG A 137 8.02 -4.14 3.73
CA ARG A 137 7.41 -5.42 3.32
C ARG A 137 8.46 -6.52 3.16
N LEU A 138 9.62 -6.23 2.61
CA LEU A 138 10.74 -7.19 2.55
C LEU A 138 11.20 -7.63 3.94
N VAL A 139 11.32 -6.71 4.90
CA VAL A 139 11.73 -7.03 6.28
C VAL A 139 10.72 -7.95 6.95
N ARG A 140 9.42 -7.68 6.82
CA ARG A 140 8.36 -8.48 7.46
C ARG A 140 8.19 -9.86 6.82
N SER A 141 8.42 -9.99 5.52
CA SER A 141 8.40 -11.28 4.82
C SER A 141 9.50 -12.23 5.32
N TRP A 142 10.68 -11.68 5.61
CA TRP A 142 11.86 -12.44 6.05
C TRP A 142 11.72 -13.01 7.47
N THR A 143 11.29 -12.21 8.44
CA THR A 143 11.12 -12.67 9.82
C THR A 143 10.11 -13.81 9.95
N HIS A 144 9.20 -13.94 9.01
CA HIS A 144 8.22 -15.04 8.97
C HIS A 144 8.83 -16.32 8.37
N LEU A 145 9.71 -16.20 7.37
CA LEU A 145 10.42 -17.32 6.76
C LEU A 145 11.45 -17.93 7.72
N GLU A 146 12.14 -17.13 8.52
CA GLU A 146 13.06 -17.62 9.56
C GLU A 146 12.33 -18.43 10.64
N ARG A 147 11.14 -17.97 11.07
CA ARG A 147 10.33 -18.71 12.07
C ARG A 147 9.75 -20.03 11.54
N GLN A 148 9.50 -20.16 10.24
CA GLN A 148 9.03 -21.40 9.63
C GLN A 148 10.17 -22.41 9.39
N ARG A 149 11.41 -21.98 9.33
CA ARG A 149 12.60 -22.82 9.19
C ARG A 149 13.16 -23.30 10.55
N GLY A 150 12.30 -23.51 11.56
CA GLY A 150 12.65 -23.96 12.87
C GLY A 150 13.92 -24.82 12.95
N GLY A 151 15.01 -24.26 13.51
CA GLY A 151 15.94 -24.98 14.34
C GLY A 151 16.92 -25.96 13.71
N ALA A 152 17.27 -25.89 12.44
CA ALA A 152 18.38 -26.69 11.89
C ALA A 152 19.46 -25.77 11.29
N GLY A 153 20.57 -25.72 12.01
CA GLY A 153 21.86 -25.13 11.80
C GLY A 153 22.23 -24.56 10.44
N PHE A 154 22.75 -23.37 10.53
CA PHE A 154 23.86 -22.77 9.78
C PHE A 154 24.19 -23.42 8.42
N MET A 155 23.41 -23.05 7.41
CA MET A 155 23.86 -22.99 6.02
C MET A 155 23.08 -21.88 5.32
N GLY A 156 23.70 -20.72 5.13
CA GLY A 156 23.19 -19.65 4.28
C GLY A 156 22.96 -20.17 2.88
N GLY A 157 21.70 -20.50 2.57
CA GLY A 157 21.33 -20.94 1.23
C GLY A 157 21.31 -19.74 0.26
N PRO A 158 21.32 -19.98 -1.09
CA PRO A 158 21.34 -18.94 -2.11
C PRO A 158 20.17 -17.93 -2.00
N GLY A 159 19.08 -18.26 -1.28
CA GLY A 159 17.97 -17.35 -1.02
C GLY A 159 18.28 -16.24 -0.01
N GLU A 160 19.23 -16.46 0.92
CA GLU A 160 19.61 -15.46 1.93
C GLU A 160 20.44 -14.33 1.31
N THR A 161 21.35 -14.68 0.41
CA THR A 161 22.14 -13.72 -0.36
C THR A 161 21.29 -12.87 -1.31
N GLN A 162 20.24 -13.44 -1.91
CA GLN A 162 19.34 -12.71 -2.80
C GLN A 162 18.56 -11.62 -2.04
N ILE A 163 17.98 -11.95 -0.90
CA ILE A 163 17.21 -10.99 -0.09
C ILE A 163 18.10 -9.90 0.49
N GLU A 164 19.32 -10.22 0.88
CA GLU A 164 20.28 -9.22 1.35
C GLU A 164 20.72 -8.29 0.22
N SER A 165 20.89 -8.82 -0.98
CA SER A 165 21.13 -8.05 -2.19
C SER A 165 19.96 -7.10 -2.49
N ASP A 166 18.72 -7.60 -2.44
CA ASP A 166 17.51 -6.80 -2.68
C ASP A 166 17.35 -5.69 -1.62
N ARG A 167 17.63 -6.01 -0.35
CA ARG A 167 17.64 -5.02 0.74
C ARG A 167 18.69 -3.94 0.53
N ARG A 168 19.88 -4.30 0.04
CA ARG A 168 20.95 -3.36 -0.28
C ARG A 168 20.51 -2.46 -1.43
N ALA A 169 20.00 -3.06 -2.51
CA ALA A 169 19.52 -2.32 -3.67
C ALA A 169 18.44 -1.28 -3.31
N ILE A 170 17.48 -1.63 -2.44
CA ILE A 170 16.45 -0.69 -1.98
C ILE A 170 17.06 0.40 -1.09
N ARG A 171 17.98 0.08 -0.19
CA ARG A 171 18.66 1.08 0.63
C ARG A 171 19.45 2.08 -0.23
N ASP A 172 20.14 1.61 -1.26
CA ASP A 172 20.91 2.44 -2.17
C ASP A 172 19.97 3.35 -3.01
N ARG A 173 18.83 2.83 -3.48
CA ARG A 173 17.80 3.62 -4.14
C ARG A 173 17.25 4.72 -3.23
N ILE A 174 16.91 4.40 -1.98
CA ILE A 174 16.44 5.37 -0.97
C ILE A 174 17.50 6.47 -0.76
N ALA A 175 18.78 6.10 -0.57
CA ALA A 175 19.85 7.05 -0.39
C ALA A 175 20.01 7.99 -1.60
N LEU A 176 19.95 7.44 -2.82
CA LEU A 176 20.00 8.21 -4.05
C LEU A 176 18.82 9.19 -4.20
N ILE A 177 17.59 8.72 -3.89
CA ILE A 177 16.38 9.56 -3.95
C ILE A 177 16.49 10.70 -2.94
N ARG A 178 16.90 10.43 -1.70
CA ARG A 178 17.12 11.45 -0.66
C ARG A 178 18.15 12.50 -1.08
N LYS A 179 19.25 12.07 -1.69
CA LYS A 179 20.28 12.98 -2.24
C LYS A 179 19.70 13.88 -3.34
N ARG A 180 18.93 13.31 -4.26
CA ARG A 180 18.28 14.08 -5.35
C ARG A 180 17.25 15.07 -4.77
N LEU A 181 16.46 14.64 -3.79
CA LEU A 181 15.47 15.48 -3.12
C LEU A 181 16.14 16.68 -2.44
N SER A 182 17.24 16.46 -1.70
CA SER A 182 17.98 17.55 -1.06
C SER A 182 18.54 18.56 -2.07
N GLN A 183 18.96 18.11 -3.26
CA GLN A 183 19.40 19.01 -4.33
C GLN A 183 18.25 19.87 -4.88
N VAL A 184 17.08 19.26 -5.12
CA VAL A 184 15.90 20.00 -5.61
C VAL A 184 15.47 21.05 -4.57
N VAL A 185 15.44 20.71 -3.28
CA VAL A 185 15.12 21.65 -2.20
C VAL A 185 16.11 22.82 -2.17
N LYS A 186 17.43 22.56 -2.23
CA LYS A 186 18.45 23.61 -2.28
C LYS A 186 18.25 24.57 -3.45
N THR A 187 18.05 24.03 -4.67
CA THR A 187 17.80 24.84 -5.86
C THR A 187 16.56 25.72 -5.71
N ARG A 188 15.48 25.17 -5.13
CA ARG A 188 14.26 25.95 -4.86
C ARG A 188 14.49 27.06 -3.85
N ASP A 189 15.27 26.80 -2.80
CA ASP A 189 15.64 27.81 -1.80
C ASP A 189 16.48 28.94 -2.41
N GLU A 190 17.41 28.62 -3.28
CA GLU A 190 18.19 29.62 -4.02
C GLU A 190 17.30 30.50 -4.91
N HIS A 191 16.39 29.86 -5.67
CA HIS A 191 15.42 30.60 -6.48
C HIS A 191 14.46 31.45 -5.62
N ARG A 192 14.07 30.96 -4.45
CA ARG A 192 13.24 31.70 -3.49
C ARG A 192 13.97 32.92 -2.96
N LYS A 193 15.24 32.77 -2.51
CA LYS A 193 16.08 33.85 -2.07
C LYS A 193 16.26 34.93 -3.14
N SER A 194 16.45 34.53 -4.39
CA SER A 194 16.55 35.47 -5.53
C SER A 194 15.26 36.29 -5.71
N ARG A 195 14.09 35.62 -5.63
CA ARG A 195 12.79 36.32 -5.75
C ARG A 195 12.49 37.25 -4.55
N GLN A 196 12.94 36.90 -3.36
CA GLN A 196 12.77 37.75 -2.16
C GLN A 196 13.55 39.07 -2.24
N LYS A 197 14.59 39.17 -3.09
CA LYS A 197 15.32 40.43 -3.32
C LYS A 197 14.52 41.41 -4.17
N THR A 198 13.44 40.97 -4.79
CA THR A 198 12.60 41.81 -5.65
C THR A 198 11.50 42.44 -4.80
N PRO A 199 11.24 43.77 -4.91
CA PRO A 199 10.34 44.50 -3.98
C PRO A 199 8.83 44.26 -4.23
N TYR A 200 8.46 43.16 -4.89
CA TYR A 200 7.06 42.83 -5.16
C TYR A 200 6.39 42.11 -4.00
N LYS A 201 5.13 42.44 -3.74
CA LYS A 201 4.31 41.73 -2.75
C LYS A 201 4.01 40.31 -3.24
N ILE A 202 4.18 39.33 -2.35
CA ILE A 202 3.85 37.91 -2.62
C ILE A 202 2.39 37.71 -2.20
N VAL A 203 1.53 37.34 -3.13
CA VAL A 203 0.13 36.97 -2.89
C VAL A 203 -0.01 35.47 -3.12
N ALA A 204 -0.52 34.73 -2.12
CA ALA A 204 -0.91 33.35 -2.26
C ALA A 204 -2.42 33.27 -2.54
N LEU A 205 -2.80 32.57 -3.60
CA LEU A 205 -4.19 32.17 -3.85
C LEU A 205 -4.37 30.80 -3.16
N VAL A 206 -5.32 30.73 -2.23
CA VAL A 206 -5.67 29.51 -1.46
C VAL A 206 -7.02 29.00 -1.92
#